data_23b52192f3105c7aa7477f43297f9b43
#
_entry.id   23b52192f3105c7aa7477f43297f9b43
#
_cell.length_a   1.000
_cell.length_b   1.000
_cell.length_c   1.000
_cell.angle_alpha   90.00
_cell.angle_beta   90.00
_cell.angle_gamma   90.00
#
_symmetry.space_group_name_H-M   'P 1'
#
loop_
_entity.id
_entity.type
_entity.pdbx_description
1 polymer ?
#
loop_
_entity_poly.entity_id
_entity_poly.type
_entity_poly.pdbx_seq_one_letter_code
_entity_poly.pdbx_strand_id
1 'polypeptide(L)'
;QRQMCIRDRTVSIQETITQKVTIQEITTEKEPEDDEYVLVKKYMPDIYVELMYATENNFTGVRIYDFTDAYLRYGTVKKLANVQKELKEQGYRLKIWDAYRPFEAQQKLWEVYPDPNYVENPANGMKKHNLGGTVDITMVAADGSVISMPTEFDDFSLKADRDYSDIEDEEAVKNVMILQNAMENNGFTGYQGEWWDYSDTVEYEAVDFQP
;
A
#
# COMPACT_ATOMS: atom_id res chain seq x y z
N GLN A 1 -5.98 -86.63 32.37
CA GLN A 1 -5.91 -87.26 31.04
C GLN A 1 -6.47 -86.27 30.01
N ARG A 2 -5.70 -85.89 29.16
CA ARG A 2 -5.71 -85.06 27.91
C ARG A 2 -4.93 -83.80 28.07
N GLN A 3 -3.66 -83.90 27.68
CA GLN A 3 -2.86 -82.75 27.25
C GLN A 3 -3.47 -82.17 26.01
N MET A 4 -3.67 -80.83 26.07
CA MET A 4 -4.00 -80.09 24.90
C MET A 4 -2.88 -79.09 24.68
N CYS A 5 -2.11 -79.32 23.61
CA CYS A 5 -1.04 -78.45 23.13
C CYS A 5 -1.62 -77.11 22.75
N ILE A 6 -1.19 -76.07 23.39
CA ILE A 6 -1.38 -74.68 22.91
C ILE A 6 -0.21 -74.41 21.96
N ARG A 7 -0.52 -74.37 20.69
CA ARG A 7 0.39 -73.87 19.66
C ARG A 7 0.56 -72.36 19.82
N ASP A 8 1.76 -72.01 20.16
CA ASP A 8 2.27 -70.63 20.03
C ASP A 8 2.12 -70.15 18.62
N ARG A 9 1.31 -69.10 18.43
CA ARG A 9 1.26 -68.28 17.20
C ARG A 9 1.78 -66.90 17.56
N THR A 10 3.10 -66.76 17.49
CA THR A 10 3.73 -65.44 17.35
C THR A 10 3.39 -64.87 15.97
N VAL A 11 2.42 -64.00 15.95
CA VAL A 11 2.17 -63.16 14.77
C VAL A 11 3.15 -62.02 14.82
N SER A 12 4.16 -62.06 13.98
CA SER A 12 5.05 -60.95 13.70
C SER A 12 4.28 -59.89 12.92
N ILE A 13 3.89 -58.84 13.61
CA ILE A 13 3.40 -57.62 12.94
C ILE A 13 4.60 -56.71 12.75
N GLN A 14 5.27 -56.90 11.64
CA GLN A 14 6.14 -55.86 11.06
C GLN A 14 5.40 -55.22 9.87
N GLU A 15 4.43 -54.43 10.16
CA GLU A 15 3.94 -53.45 9.19
C GLU A 15 4.86 -52.22 9.25
N THR A 16 5.79 -52.21 8.35
CA THR A 16 6.62 -51.06 8.05
C THR A 16 5.74 -49.97 7.46
N ILE A 17 5.28 -49.05 8.31
CA ILE A 17 4.67 -47.79 7.84
C ILE A 17 5.80 -46.91 7.33
N THR A 18 6.13 -47.04 6.06
CA THR A 18 6.96 -46.07 5.37
C THR A 18 6.05 -44.89 4.99
N GLN A 19 5.79 -44.02 5.96
CA GLN A 19 5.27 -42.69 5.65
C GLN A 19 6.40 -41.98 4.92
N LYS A 20 6.25 -41.85 3.60
CA LYS A 20 6.96 -40.85 2.83
C LYS A 20 6.51 -39.47 3.33
N VAL A 21 7.25 -38.94 4.29
CA VAL A 21 7.17 -37.49 4.58
C VAL A 21 7.76 -36.81 3.36
N THR A 22 6.90 -36.35 2.47
CA THR A 22 7.28 -35.41 1.43
C THR A 22 7.65 -34.12 2.16
N ILE A 23 8.92 -33.90 2.40
CA ILE A 23 9.43 -32.59 2.78
C ILE A 23 9.15 -31.72 1.55
N GLN A 24 8.04 -30.96 1.60
CA GLN A 24 7.93 -29.81 0.74
C GLN A 24 9.10 -28.90 1.12
N GLU A 25 10.05 -28.74 0.20
CA GLU A 25 11.02 -27.65 0.29
C GLU A 25 10.20 -26.38 0.42
N ILE A 26 10.21 -25.81 1.62
CA ILE A 26 9.77 -24.45 1.83
C ILE A 26 10.86 -23.63 1.13
N THR A 27 10.67 -23.36 -0.15
CA THR A 27 11.42 -22.32 -0.82
C THR A 27 11.03 -21.03 -0.10
N THR A 28 11.87 -20.58 0.81
CA THR A 28 11.77 -19.23 1.37
C THR A 28 11.98 -18.30 0.17
N GLU A 29 10.88 -17.72 -0.30
CA GLU A 29 10.94 -16.70 -1.34
C GLU A 29 11.91 -15.61 -0.83
N LYS A 30 12.93 -15.29 -1.64
CA LYS A 30 13.90 -14.25 -1.25
C LYS A 30 13.13 -12.95 -1.00
N GLU A 31 13.44 -12.27 0.09
CA GLU A 31 12.89 -10.94 0.35
C GLU A 31 13.33 -9.99 -0.77
N PRO A 32 12.43 -9.14 -1.33
CA PRO A 32 12.79 -8.20 -2.37
C PRO A 32 13.85 -7.20 -1.91
N GLU A 33 14.60 -6.66 -2.84
CA GLU A 33 15.46 -5.50 -2.57
C GLU A 33 14.59 -4.24 -2.41
N ASP A 34 15.09 -3.23 -1.73
CA ASP A 34 14.32 -2.03 -1.37
C ASP A 34 13.82 -1.23 -2.58
N ASP A 35 14.50 -1.33 -3.71
CA ASP A 35 14.17 -0.68 -4.97
C ASP A 35 13.27 -1.52 -5.89
N GLU A 36 12.93 -2.76 -5.52
CA GLU A 36 12.00 -3.58 -6.29
C GLU A 36 10.55 -3.12 -6.08
N TYR A 37 9.76 -3.10 -7.16
CA TYR A 37 8.32 -2.87 -7.07
C TYR A 37 7.61 -4.10 -6.50
N VAL A 38 6.75 -3.87 -5.52
CA VAL A 38 5.96 -4.92 -4.90
C VAL A 38 4.49 -4.55 -4.80
N LEU A 39 3.64 -5.56 -4.83
CA LEU A 39 2.22 -5.41 -4.51
C LEU A 39 2.08 -5.07 -3.02
N VAL A 40 1.55 -3.88 -2.71
CA VAL A 40 1.43 -3.39 -1.32
C VAL A 40 0.68 -4.38 -0.44
N LYS A 41 -0.45 -4.92 -0.90
CA LYS A 41 -1.27 -5.87 -0.14
C LYS A 41 -0.58 -7.20 0.17
N LYS A 42 0.47 -7.58 -0.56
CA LYS A 42 1.26 -8.78 -0.22
C LYS A 42 1.96 -8.63 1.14
N TYR A 43 2.40 -7.41 1.47
CA TYR A 43 3.15 -7.10 2.70
C TYR A 43 2.31 -6.39 3.76
N MET A 44 1.22 -5.76 3.34
CA MET A 44 0.27 -5.05 4.20
C MET A 44 -1.16 -5.51 3.88
N PRO A 45 -1.55 -6.75 4.23
CA PRO A 45 -2.82 -7.34 3.79
C PRO A 45 -4.06 -6.61 4.31
N ASP A 46 -3.94 -5.85 5.38
CA ASP A 46 -5.02 -5.12 6.03
C ASP A 46 -5.02 -3.60 5.74
N ILE A 47 -4.19 -3.12 4.79
CA ILE A 47 -4.29 -1.76 4.27
C ILE A 47 -5.51 -1.65 3.34
N TYR A 48 -6.20 -0.51 3.40
CA TYR A 48 -7.24 -0.20 2.43
C TYR A 48 -6.61 0.37 1.14
N VAL A 49 -7.09 -0.06 -0.01
CA VAL A 49 -6.66 0.45 -1.32
C VAL A 49 -7.90 0.77 -2.13
N GLU A 50 -7.99 2.00 -2.58
CA GLU A 50 -9.00 2.51 -3.49
C GLU A 50 -8.31 3.47 -4.46
N LEU A 51 -7.70 2.92 -5.53
CA LEU A 51 -7.05 3.76 -6.52
C LEU A 51 -8.08 4.60 -7.27
N MET A 52 -8.12 5.90 -6.97
CA MET A 52 -9.12 6.81 -7.50
C MET A 52 -9.06 6.90 -9.03
N TYR A 53 -7.86 6.89 -9.59
CA TYR A 53 -7.63 6.91 -11.03
C TYR A 53 -7.94 5.59 -11.75
N ALA A 54 -8.25 4.52 -11.01
CA ALA A 54 -8.77 3.27 -11.58
C ALA A 54 -10.28 3.31 -11.87
N THR A 55 -10.95 4.40 -11.53
CA THR A 55 -12.39 4.63 -11.75
C THR A 55 -12.61 5.98 -12.42
N GLU A 56 -13.85 6.31 -12.74
CA GLU A 56 -14.25 7.64 -13.20
C GLU A 56 -14.48 8.61 -12.03
N ASN A 57 -14.42 8.13 -10.77
CA ASN A 57 -14.58 8.93 -9.59
C ASN A 57 -13.27 9.64 -9.20
N ASN A 58 -12.78 10.51 -10.07
CA ASN A 58 -11.63 11.36 -9.89
C ASN A 58 -11.89 12.72 -10.58
N PHE A 59 -11.04 13.72 -10.37
CA PHE A 59 -11.27 15.06 -10.86
C PHE A 59 -11.35 15.19 -12.40
N THR A 60 -10.80 14.21 -13.15
CA THR A 60 -10.86 14.22 -14.60
C THR A 60 -12.18 13.65 -15.16
N GLY A 61 -12.92 12.89 -14.35
CA GLY A 61 -14.13 12.18 -14.76
C GLY A 61 -13.89 11.02 -15.73
N VAL A 62 -12.63 10.63 -15.96
CA VAL A 62 -12.28 9.47 -16.81
C VAL A 62 -11.36 8.51 -16.08
N ARG A 63 -11.49 7.22 -16.39
CA ARG A 63 -10.60 6.20 -15.85
C ARG A 63 -9.22 6.31 -16.49
N ILE A 64 -8.20 6.51 -15.67
CA ILE A 64 -6.80 6.64 -16.10
C ILE A 64 -6.10 5.29 -16.08
N TYR A 65 -6.23 4.52 -14.98
CA TYR A 65 -5.62 3.20 -14.81
C TYR A 65 -6.53 2.07 -15.33
N ASP A 66 -5.92 0.99 -15.81
CA ASP A 66 -6.60 -0.26 -16.16
C ASP A 66 -6.35 -1.38 -15.12
N PHE A 67 -5.67 -1.06 -14.02
CA PHE A 67 -5.42 -1.90 -12.86
C PHE A 67 -6.00 -1.28 -11.58
N THR A 68 -6.12 -2.10 -10.52
CA THR A 68 -6.71 -1.68 -9.22
C THR A 68 -5.81 -1.98 -8.03
N ASP A 69 -4.69 -2.63 -8.26
CA ASP A 69 -3.72 -3.00 -7.24
C ASP A 69 -2.67 -1.90 -7.06
N ALA A 70 -2.36 -1.56 -5.80
CA ALA A 70 -1.33 -0.58 -5.49
C ALA A 70 0.05 -1.24 -5.47
N TYR A 71 1.00 -0.65 -6.20
CA TYR A 71 2.40 -1.03 -6.22
C TYR A 71 3.27 0.11 -5.73
N LEU A 72 4.32 -0.20 -4.98
CA LEU A 72 5.33 0.75 -4.51
C LEU A 72 6.69 0.04 -4.43
N ARG A 73 7.75 0.80 -4.25
CA ARG A 73 9.07 0.25 -3.91
C ARG A 73 9.01 -0.45 -2.57
N TYR A 74 9.70 -1.58 -2.44
CA TYR A 74 9.64 -2.40 -1.21
C TYR A 74 10.10 -1.62 0.02
N GLY A 75 11.15 -0.80 -0.10
CA GLY A 75 11.60 0.09 0.97
C GLY A 75 10.51 1.04 1.47
N THR A 76 9.74 1.62 0.54
CA THR A 76 8.59 2.49 0.86
C THR A 76 7.47 1.69 1.55
N VAL A 77 7.18 0.47 1.09
CA VAL A 77 6.17 -0.40 1.73
C VAL A 77 6.56 -0.75 3.16
N LYS A 78 7.84 -1.01 3.45
CA LYS A 78 8.31 -1.26 4.82
C LYS A 78 8.08 -0.06 5.74
N LYS A 79 8.31 1.16 5.25
CA LYS A 79 8.03 2.39 6.01
C LYS A 79 6.53 2.57 6.24
N LEU A 80 5.68 2.37 5.22
CA LEU A 80 4.23 2.41 5.36
C LEU A 80 3.70 1.37 6.36
N ALA A 81 4.33 0.19 6.43
CA ALA A 81 3.97 -0.82 7.42
C ALA A 81 4.22 -0.34 8.87
N ASN A 82 5.28 0.44 9.09
CA ASN A 82 5.53 1.07 10.39
C ASN A 82 4.49 2.16 10.70
N VAL A 83 4.14 3.01 9.71
CA VAL A 83 3.06 4.01 9.84
C VAL A 83 1.74 3.31 10.20
N GLN A 84 1.38 2.27 9.47
CA GLN A 84 0.16 1.48 9.72
C GLN A 84 0.15 0.90 11.15
N LYS A 85 1.30 0.40 11.62
CA LYS A 85 1.42 -0.12 12.99
C LYS A 85 1.16 0.96 14.03
N GLU A 86 1.75 2.15 13.87
CA GLU A 86 1.57 3.30 14.76
C GLU A 86 0.11 3.77 14.79
N LEU A 87 -0.53 3.88 13.62
CA LEU A 87 -1.93 4.27 13.50
C LEU A 87 -2.91 3.23 14.07
N LYS A 88 -2.59 1.95 13.94
CA LYS A 88 -3.39 0.86 14.53
C LYS A 88 -3.52 0.96 16.05
N GLU A 89 -2.47 1.38 16.73
CA GLU A 89 -2.48 1.57 18.19
C GLU A 89 -3.46 2.68 18.61
N GLN A 90 -3.78 3.59 17.67
CA GLN A 90 -4.72 4.69 17.86
C GLN A 90 -6.13 4.39 17.28
N GLY A 91 -6.35 3.19 16.74
CA GLY A 91 -7.65 2.77 16.19
C GLY A 91 -7.87 3.13 14.73
N TYR A 92 -6.83 3.49 13.99
CA TYR A 92 -6.90 3.87 12.59
C TYR A 92 -6.27 2.84 11.65
N ARG A 93 -6.53 3.00 10.35
CA ARG A 93 -5.90 2.26 9.25
C ARG A 93 -5.57 3.22 8.12
N LEU A 94 -4.50 2.90 7.39
CA LEU A 94 -4.17 3.62 6.16
C LEU A 94 -5.11 3.21 5.02
N LYS A 95 -5.40 4.17 4.14
CA LYS A 95 -6.11 3.98 2.88
C LYS A 95 -5.36 4.70 1.77
N ILE A 96 -4.92 3.96 0.75
CA ILE A 96 -4.21 4.48 -0.43
C ILE A 96 -5.24 4.91 -1.47
N TRP A 97 -5.07 6.13 -2.00
CA TRP A 97 -5.81 6.70 -3.13
C TRP A 97 -5.02 6.68 -4.43
N ASP A 98 -3.69 6.87 -4.38
CA ASP A 98 -2.77 6.66 -5.49
C ASP A 98 -1.40 6.15 -4.97
N ALA A 99 -0.68 5.43 -5.85
CA ALA A 99 0.62 4.85 -5.52
C ALA A 99 1.57 4.98 -6.71
N TYR A 100 2.21 3.89 -7.15
CA TYR A 100 2.96 3.92 -8.40
C TYR A 100 2.03 4.26 -9.57
N ARG A 101 2.42 5.26 -10.34
CA ARG A 101 1.74 5.72 -11.55
C ARG A 101 2.63 5.41 -12.74
N PRO A 102 2.25 4.48 -13.65
CA PRO A 102 2.98 4.25 -14.89
C PRO A 102 3.14 5.54 -15.69
N PHE A 103 4.23 5.66 -16.42
CA PHE A 103 4.49 6.88 -17.19
C PHE A 103 3.43 7.12 -18.27
N GLU A 104 2.90 6.06 -18.88
CA GLU A 104 1.78 6.16 -19.81
C GLU A 104 0.49 6.72 -19.17
N ALA A 105 0.24 6.33 -17.91
CA ALA A 105 -0.88 6.88 -17.16
C ALA A 105 -0.68 8.37 -16.84
N GLN A 106 0.56 8.80 -16.54
CA GLN A 106 0.88 10.23 -16.42
C GLN A 106 0.66 11.00 -17.71
N GLN A 107 1.03 10.42 -18.86
CA GLN A 107 0.77 11.03 -20.18
C GLN A 107 -0.73 11.16 -20.44
N LYS A 108 -1.50 10.11 -20.15
CA LYS A 108 -2.96 10.13 -20.31
C LYS A 108 -3.61 11.16 -19.38
N LEU A 109 -3.15 11.27 -18.13
CA LEU A 109 -3.65 12.27 -17.19
C LEU A 109 -3.40 13.68 -17.71
N TRP A 110 -2.19 13.95 -18.25
CA TRP A 110 -1.85 15.22 -18.87
C TRP A 110 -2.67 15.51 -20.14
N GLU A 111 -2.95 14.51 -20.98
CA GLU A 111 -3.81 14.68 -22.16
C GLU A 111 -5.23 15.12 -21.80
N VAL A 112 -5.75 14.59 -20.67
CA VAL A 112 -7.10 14.93 -20.21
C VAL A 112 -7.12 16.27 -19.51
N TYR A 113 -6.08 16.57 -18.71
CA TYR A 113 -6.02 17.80 -17.91
C TYR A 113 -4.61 18.44 -17.96
N PRO A 114 -4.28 19.19 -19.03
CA PRO A 114 -2.94 19.74 -19.25
C PRO A 114 -2.69 21.05 -18.48
N ASP A 115 -2.83 21.01 -17.15
CA ASP A 115 -2.56 22.15 -16.28
C ASP A 115 -1.39 21.82 -15.32
N PRO A 116 -0.23 22.49 -15.47
CA PRO A 116 0.95 22.20 -14.67
C PRO A 116 0.83 22.59 -13.19
N ASN A 117 -0.24 23.27 -12.79
CA ASN A 117 -0.51 23.54 -11.39
C ASN A 117 -1.08 22.30 -10.67
N TYR A 118 -1.68 21.35 -11.40
CA TYR A 118 -2.37 20.17 -10.84
C TYR A 118 -1.79 18.85 -11.36
N VAL A 119 -1.26 18.82 -12.57
CA VAL A 119 -0.73 17.62 -13.20
C VAL A 119 0.71 17.85 -13.63
N GLU A 120 1.62 17.04 -13.13
CA GLU A 120 3.03 17.08 -13.56
C GLU A 120 3.13 16.83 -15.07
N ASN A 121 3.82 17.74 -15.77
CA ASN A 121 4.00 17.63 -17.22
C ASN A 121 4.97 16.47 -17.56
N PRO A 122 4.54 15.43 -18.29
CA PRO A 122 5.38 14.30 -18.63
C PRO A 122 6.61 14.65 -19.48
N ALA A 123 6.61 15.82 -20.14
CA ALA A 123 7.80 16.31 -20.84
C ALA A 123 8.99 16.57 -19.90
N ASN A 124 8.76 16.71 -18.60
CA ASN A 124 9.80 16.85 -17.57
C ASN A 124 10.42 15.50 -17.12
N GLY A 125 9.97 14.38 -17.72
CA GLY A 125 10.40 13.03 -17.37
C GLY A 125 9.61 12.42 -16.21
N MET A 126 10.04 11.24 -15.77
CA MET A 126 9.43 10.51 -14.65
C MET A 126 9.78 11.15 -13.32
N LYS A 127 8.77 11.38 -12.49
CA LYS A 127 8.92 12.02 -11.17
C LYS A 127 7.87 11.49 -10.19
N LYS A 128 8.06 11.76 -8.89
CA LYS A 128 7.07 11.46 -7.83
C LYS A 128 6.52 10.03 -7.95
N HIS A 129 5.21 9.90 -8.20
CA HIS A 129 4.51 8.63 -8.33
C HIS A 129 5.10 7.68 -9.37
N ASN A 130 5.71 8.22 -10.45
CA ASN A 130 6.37 7.38 -11.46
C ASN A 130 7.61 6.64 -10.92
N LEU A 131 8.18 7.08 -9.78
CA LEU A 131 9.36 6.46 -9.18
C LEU A 131 9.01 5.38 -8.16
N GLY A 132 7.72 5.28 -7.77
CA GLY A 132 7.21 4.29 -6.82
C GLY A 132 7.52 4.56 -5.35
N GLY A 133 8.01 5.78 -5.04
CA GLY A 133 8.26 6.23 -3.67
C GLY A 133 7.26 7.27 -3.16
N THR A 134 6.28 7.69 -3.99
CA THR A 134 5.24 8.65 -3.62
C THR A 134 3.89 7.96 -3.53
N VAL A 135 3.08 8.39 -2.57
CA VAL A 135 1.75 7.84 -2.30
C VAL A 135 0.78 8.94 -1.91
N ASP A 136 -0.42 8.91 -2.49
CA ASP A 136 -1.56 9.67 -2.01
C ASP A 136 -2.34 8.81 -1.02
N ILE A 137 -2.42 9.28 0.21
CA ILE A 137 -2.86 8.44 1.31
C ILE A 137 -3.69 9.21 2.33
N THR A 138 -4.67 8.53 2.88
CA THR A 138 -5.46 9.01 4.01
C THR A 138 -5.53 7.93 5.08
N MET A 139 -6.28 8.19 6.14
CA MET A 139 -6.62 7.19 7.13
C MET A 139 -8.12 7.07 7.30
N VAL A 140 -8.53 5.90 7.77
CA VAL A 140 -9.92 5.52 8.08
C VAL A 140 -9.97 4.94 9.49
N ALA A 141 -11.15 4.84 10.07
CA ALA A 141 -11.33 4.10 11.32
C ALA A 141 -10.96 2.62 11.16
N ALA A 142 -10.79 1.91 12.27
CA ALA A 142 -10.38 0.50 12.29
C ALA A 142 -11.29 -0.43 11.47
N ASP A 143 -12.57 -0.10 11.36
CA ASP A 143 -13.59 -0.84 10.57
C ASP A 143 -13.67 -0.40 9.11
N GLY A 144 -12.84 0.57 8.69
CA GLY A 144 -12.80 1.13 7.34
C GLY A 144 -13.78 2.28 7.10
N SER A 145 -14.53 2.71 8.11
CA SER A 145 -15.39 3.89 7.97
C SER A 145 -14.58 5.16 7.80
N VAL A 146 -15.12 6.07 7.00
CA VAL A 146 -14.51 7.38 6.72
C VAL A 146 -14.48 8.20 8.01
N ILE A 147 -13.40 8.92 8.23
CA ILE A 147 -13.24 9.91 9.31
C ILE A 147 -13.11 11.31 8.69
N SER A 148 -13.33 12.34 9.51
CA SER A 148 -13.19 13.70 9.03
C SER A 148 -11.73 14.02 8.69
N MET A 149 -11.49 14.55 7.48
CA MET A 149 -10.20 15.02 7.00
C MET A 149 -10.38 16.42 6.38
N PRO A 150 -9.31 17.19 6.14
CA PRO A 150 -9.43 18.60 5.70
C PRO A 150 -10.25 18.79 4.43
N THR A 151 -10.05 17.94 3.43
CA THR A 151 -10.75 17.97 2.14
C THR A 151 -10.91 16.56 1.60
N GLU A 152 -11.69 16.41 0.54
CA GLU A 152 -11.67 15.22 -0.30
C GLU A 152 -10.36 15.12 -1.10
N PHE A 153 -10.09 13.96 -1.70
CA PHE A 153 -8.96 13.76 -2.61
C PHE A 153 -9.08 14.65 -3.85
N ASP A 154 -7.97 15.17 -4.33
CA ASP A 154 -7.92 16.09 -5.48
C ASP A 154 -8.78 17.36 -5.31
N ASP A 155 -9.03 17.80 -4.09
CA ASP A 155 -9.55 19.13 -3.83
C ASP A 155 -8.42 20.17 -4.08
N PHE A 156 -8.56 20.99 -5.12
CA PHE A 156 -7.58 21.99 -5.51
C PHE A 156 -7.82 23.37 -4.88
N SER A 157 -8.61 23.42 -3.80
CA SER A 157 -8.74 24.63 -2.99
C SER A 157 -7.53 24.82 -2.06
N LEU A 158 -7.38 26.02 -1.51
CA LEU A 158 -6.34 26.29 -0.51
C LEU A 158 -6.46 25.44 0.74
N LYS A 159 -7.65 24.90 1.03
CA LYS A 159 -7.87 23.98 2.17
C LYS A 159 -7.15 22.64 2.05
N ALA A 160 -6.66 22.30 0.86
CA ALA A 160 -5.85 21.09 0.66
C ALA A 160 -4.41 21.23 1.14
N ASP A 161 -3.93 22.47 1.32
CA ASP A 161 -2.55 22.70 1.76
C ASP A 161 -2.32 22.31 3.24
N ARG A 162 -1.07 22.28 3.64
CA ARG A 162 -0.65 21.86 4.98
C ARG A 162 -0.61 22.99 6.01
N ASP A 163 -1.21 24.14 5.73
CA ASP A 163 -1.36 25.22 6.72
C ASP A 163 -2.45 24.87 7.75
N TYR A 164 -3.55 24.25 7.31
CA TYR A 164 -4.71 23.85 8.12
C TYR A 164 -5.37 25.01 8.90
N SER A 165 -4.91 26.24 8.77
CA SER A 165 -5.43 27.39 9.55
C SER A 165 -6.83 27.84 9.12
N ASP A 166 -7.25 27.46 7.91
CA ASP A 166 -8.56 27.74 7.32
C ASP A 166 -9.55 26.55 7.43
N ILE A 167 -9.15 25.48 8.11
CA ILE A 167 -10.01 24.33 8.39
C ILE A 167 -10.79 24.57 9.67
N GLU A 168 -12.11 24.70 9.55
CA GLU A 168 -13.01 24.95 10.70
C GLU A 168 -13.30 23.69 11.54
N ASP A 169 -13.17 22.50 10.94
CA ASP A 169 -13.38 21.22 11.61
C ASP A 169 -12.14 20.82 12.43
N GLU A 170 -12.20 21.05 13.75
CA GLU A 170 -11.11 20.70 14.66
C GLU A 170 -10.78 19.20 14.66
N GLU A 171 -11.77 18.34 14.37
CA GLU A 171 -11.53 16.89 14.27
C GLU A 171 -10.74 16.56 13.00
N ALA A 172 -11.05 17.20 11.87
CA ALA A 172 -10.28 17.05 10.64
C ALA A 172 -8.83 17.50 10.83
N VAL A 173 -8.59 18.64 11.47
CA VAL A 173 -7.24 19.13 11.79
C VAL A 173 -6.50 18.13 12.69
N LYS A 174 -7.14 17.64 13.73
CA LYS A 174 -6.55 16.63 14.61
C LYS A 174 -6.18 15.36 13.85
N ASN A 175 -7.08 14.87 13.01
CA ASN A 175 -6.87 13.64 12.25
C ASN A 175 -5.74 13.78 11.24
N VAL A 176 -5.70 14.88 10.46
CA VAL A 176 -4.61 15.09 9.50
C VAL A 176 -3.25 15.24 10.20
N MET A 177 -3.19 15.86 11.37
CA MET A 177 -1.97 15.97 12.17
C MET A 177 -1.48 14.60 12.70
N ILE A 178 -2.40 13.69 13.05
CA ILE A 178 -2.05 12.31 13.43
C ILE A 178 -1.41 11.61 12.23
N LEU A 179 -2.03 11.68 11.04
CA LEU A 179 -1.48 11.11 9.81
C LEU A 179 -0.12 11.71 9.49
N GLN A 180 -0.01 13.03 9.45
CA GLN A 180 1.22 13.74 9.13
C GLN A 180 2.37 13.33 10.06
N ASN A 181 2.15 13.34 11.36
CA ASN A 181 3.17 12.95 12.33
C ASN A 181 3.61 11.50 12.12
N ALA A 182 2.67 10.58 11.92
CA ALA A 182 2.99 9.18 11.69
C ALA A 182 3.80 8.98 10.39
N MET A 183 3.45 9.67 9.30
CA MET A 183 4.18 9.63 8.05
C MET A 183 5.60 10.21 8.19
N GLU A 184 5.73 11.40 8.74
CA GLU A 184 7.03 12.08 8.90
C GLU A 184 7.97 11.33 9.85
N ASN A 185 7.47 10.79 10.96
CA ASN A 185 8.24 9.96 11.90
C ASN A 185 8.80 8.69 11.25
N ASN A 186 8.15 8.21 10.18
CA ASN A 186 8.55 7.01 9.47
C ASN A 186 9.27 7.29 8.14
N GLY A 187 9.75 8.51 7.92
CA GLY A 187 10.66 8.86 6.83
C GLY A 187 9.97 9.22 5.52
N PHE A 188 8.80 9.85 5.61
CA PHE A 188 8.13 10.51 4.50
C PHE A 188 8.20 12.02 4.63
N THR A 189 8.12 12.70 3.50
CA THR A 189 7.98 14.16 3.40
C THR A 189 6.69 14.47 2.67
N GLY A 190 5.85 15.34 3.26
CA GLY A 190 4.62 15.79 2.62
C GLY A 190 4.86 16.88 1.59
N TYR A 191 4.04 16.91 0.54
CA TYR A 191 3.96 18.03 -0.40
C TYR A 191 3.13 19.16 0.22
N GLN A 192 3.62 20.40 0.15
CA GLN A 192 3.00 21.53 0.86
C GLN A 192 1.57 21.84 0.37
N GLY A 193 1.28 21.64 -0.91
CA GLY A 193 -0.02 21.95 -1.52
C GLY A 193 -1.10 20.90 -1.33
N GLU A 194 -0.75 19.70 -0.81
CA GLU A 194 -1.66 18.55 -0.73
C GLU A 194 -1.40 17.76 0.55
N TRP A 195 -2.38 17.72 1.46
CA TRP A 195 -2.21 17.06 2.75
C TRP A 195 -2.06 15.54 2.63
N TRP A 196 -2.50 14.93 1.54
CA TRP A 196 -2.46 13.49 1.27
C TRP A 196 -1.19 13.02 0.54
N ASP A 197 -0.47 13.90 -0.21
CA ASP A 197 0.73 13.54 -0.99
C ASP A 197 1.96 13.43 -0.06
N TYR A 198 2.53 12.23 -0.01
CA TYR A 198 3.75 11.93 0.74
C TYR A 198 4.76 11.21 -0.13
N SER A 199 5.99 11.69 -0.12
CA SER A 199 7.13 11.06 -0.79
C SER A 199 8.09 10.45 0.22
N ASP A 200 8.58 9.26 -0.09
CA ASP A 200 9.69 8.64 0.64
C ASP A 200 10.92 9.55 0.57
N THR A 201 11.66 9.67 1.67
CA THR A 201 12.93 10.41 1.72
C THR A 201 14.07 9.70 0.97
N VAL A 202 13.88 8.45 0.55
CA VAL A 202 14.79 7.74 -0.35
C VAL A 202 14.43 8.09 -1.79
N GLU A 203 15.42 8.53 -2.56
CA GLU A 203 15.27 8.75 -3.99
C GLU A 203 15.45 7.44 -4.74
N TYR A 204 14.48 7.10 -5.60
CA TYR A 204 14.51 5.92 -6.45
C TYR A 204 14.79 6.31 -7.90
N GLU A 205 15.53 5.46 -8.61
CA GLU A 205 15.73 5.63 -10.04
C GLU A 205 14.46 5.31 -10.83
N ALA A 206 14.29 6.01 -11.95
CA ALA A 206 13.20 5.76 -12.88
C ALA A 206 13.35 4.39 -13.55
N VAL A 207 12.36 3.55 -13.42
CA VAL A 207 12.26 2.24 -14.08
C VAL A 207 10.88 2.11 -14.68
N ASP A 208 10.81 1.68 -15.93
CA ASP A 208 9.53 1.37 -16.57
C ASP A 208 8.99 0.05 -15.99
N PHE A 209 8.05 0.18 -15.07
CA PHE A 209 7.37 -0.95 -14.44
C PHE A 209 5.92 -0.99 -14.94
N GLN A 210 5.46 -2.17 -15.30
CA GLN A 210 4.06 -2.42 -15.70
C GLN A 210 3.40 -3.26 -14.62
N PRO A 211 2.34 -2.71 -13.95
CA PRO A 211 1.58 -3.39 -12.91
C PRO A 211 0.91 -4.67 -13.35
#